data_27ed9ee4a0de5ab522c6e5e29cc6b2a0
#
_entry.id   27ed9ee4a0de5ab522c6e5e29cc6b2a0
#
_cell.length_a   1.000
_cell.length_b   1.000
_cell.length_c   1.000
_cell.angle_alpha   90.00
_cell.angle_beta   90.00
_cell.angle_gamma   90.00
#
_symmetry.space_group_name_H-M   'P 1'
#
loop_
_entity.id
_entity.type
_entity.pdbx_description
1 polymer ?
#
loop_
_entity_poly.entity_id
_entity_poly.type
_entity_poly.pdbx_seq_one_letter_code
_entity_poly.pdbx_strand_id
1 'polypeptide(L)'
;MKTRLLTQAAEPLVHWFWKTQIGILRACPPLCGVVSKLSIGAENSQGLWLKTLLKTAAQTPRAFFSHWRNKWERRVVLSRVSILVTTRCTLNCDKCMAHIPDLASHRDVPFNELNLDIQALFSCVDQIYATIITGGEAFLYPDLDKALRLCAESGKAGDISVQTNGTVIPDARILAALRETKASVKISKYSPSLQPDVDNLKLILKENNIPYTHASGAFWRDTGRLGQPQRGSAKQRFSVCITQLCLPYTSGQLHLCAKTAFLMEKGLLSGCEEDYIDVRTTSPDAFREKLRKMLAKRTVTACSYCLGDTYKSPKIPAAVQREP
;
A
#
# COMPACT_ATOMS: atom_id res chain seq x y z
N MET A 1 -38.11 -7.63 -2.73
CA MET A 1 -38.26 -6.24 -3.20
C MET A 1 -37.89 -5.18 -2.15
N LYS A 2 -38.34 -5.27 -0.89
CA LYS A 2 -38.04 -4.25 0.17
C LYS A 2 -36.53 -4.07 0.47
N THR A 3 -35.73 -5.12 0.43
CA THR A 3 -34.25 -5.04 0.70
C THR A 3 -33.49 -4.30 -0.40
N ARG A 4 -33.90 -4.36 -1.67
CA ARG A 4 -33.25 -3.62 -2.77
C ARG A 4 -33.54 -2.10 -2.71
N LEU A 5 -34.71 -1.69 -2.26
CA LEU A 5 -35.08 -0.27 -2.13
C LEU A 5 -34.32 0.42 -0.99
N LEU A 6 -34.08 -0.26 0.14
CA LEU A 6 -33.36 0.26 1.26
C LEU A 6 -31.83 0.42 0.93
N THR A 7 -31.26 -0.49 0.12
CA THR A 7 -29.88 -0.40 -0.33
C THR A 7 -29.68 0.75 -1.34
N GLN A 8 -30.63 1.02 -2.22
CA GLN A 8 -30.56 2.15 -3.16
C GLN A 8 -30.70 3.51 -2.46
N ALA A 9 -31.54 3.63 -1.45
CA ALA A 9 -31.73 4.87 -0.69
C ALA A 9 -30.49 5.22 0.17
N ALA A 10 -29.73 4.22 0.64
CA ALA A 10 -28.51 4.44 1.43
C ALA A 10 -27.25 4.70 0.58
N GLU A 11 -27.29 4.45 -0.72
CA GLU A 11 -26.10 4.55 -1.59
C GLU A 11 -25.47 5.96 -1.61
N PRO A 12 -26.21 7.08 -1.67
CA PRO A 12 -25.63 8.41 -1.61
C PRO A 12 -24.88 8.67 -0.29
N LEU A 13 -25.39 8.18 0.84
CA LEU A 13 -24.75 8.31 2.15
C LEU A 13 -23.48 7.49 2.23
N VAL A 14 -23.49 6.26 1.73
CA VAL A 14 -22.30 5.40 1.66
C VAL A 14 -21.24 6.03 0.75
N HIS A 15 -21.64 6.56 -0.40
CA HIS A 15 -20.73 7.28 -1.30
C HIS A 15 -20.10 8.50 -0.63
N TRP A 16 -20.92 9.34 0.02
CA TRP A 16 -20.46 10.51 0.74
C TRP A 16 -19.47 10.14 1.86
N PHE A 17 -19.81 9.11 2.65
CA PHE A 17 -18.96 8.63 3.74
C PHE A 17 -17.58 8.17 3.24
N TRP A 18 -17.54 7.33 2.20
CA TRP A 18 -16.29 6.86 1.61
C TRP A 18 -15.45 8.01 1.02
N LYS A 19 -16.08 8.89 0.28
CA LYS A 19 -15.42 10.06 -0.30
C LYS A 19 -14.84 10.97 0.77
N THR A 20 -15.59 11.19 1.85
CA THR A 20 -15.14 12.04 2.97
C THR A 20 -13.97 11.40 3.70
N GLN A 21 -14.02 10.11 4.01
CA GLN A 21 -12.91 9.40 4.64
C GLN A 21 -11.65 9.45 3.79
N ILE A 22 -11.75 9.15 2.51
CA ILE A 22 -10.61 9.21 1.60
C ILE A 22 -10.06 10.64 1.52
N GLY A 23 -10.93 11.64 1.44
CA GLY A 23 -10.57 13.05 1.42
C GLY A 23 -9.79 13.48 2.66
N ILE A 24 -10.27 13.10 3.85
CA ILE A 24 -9.60 13.38 5.12
C ILE A 24 -8.22 12.71 5.19
N LEU A 25 -8.11 11.43 4.83
CA LEU A 25 -6.85 10.70 4.88
C LEU A 25 -5.83 11.23 3.86
N ARG A 26 -6.27 11.66 2.69
CA ARG A 26 -5.40 12.35 1.71
C ARG A 26 -4.95 13.72 2.18
N ALA A 27 -5.87 14.49 2.78
CA ALA A 27 -5.58 15.84 3.23
C ALA A 27 -4.69 15.88 4.48
N CYS A 28 -4.73 14.85 5.32
CA CYS A 28 -3.98 14.78 6.57
C CYS A 28 -3.10 13.53 6.64
N PRO A 29 -1.91 13.51 5.99
CA PRO A 29 -0.98 12.39 5.97
C PRO A 29 -0.69 11.74 7.33
N PRO A 30 -0.53 12.48 8.44
CA PRO A 30 -0.31 11.88 9.75
C PRO A 30 -1.40 10.92 10.21
N LEU A 31 -2.65 11.12 9.78
CA LEU A 31 -3.76 10.22 10.12
C LEU A 31 -3.59 8.83 9.51
N CYS A 32 -2.91 8.70 8.37
CA CYS A 32 -2.62 7.39 7.79
C CYS A 32 -1.73 6.54 8.71
N GLY A 33 -0.74 7.15 9.39
CA GLY A 33 0.08 6.47 10.39
C GLY A 33 -0.74 6.01 11.61
N VAL A 34 -1.69 6.84 12.06
CA VAL A 34 -2.61 6.48 13.15
C VAL A 34 -3.48 5.29 12.75
N VAL A 35 -4.08 5.31 11.57
CA VAL A 35 -4.93 4.21 11.06
C VAL A 35 -4.12 2.93 10.86
N SER A 36 -2.88 3.02 10.36
CA SER A 36 -2.00 1.86 10.20
C SER A 36 -1.70 1.18 11.55
N LYS A 37 -1.37 1.95 12.59
CA LYS A 37 -1.11 1.42 13.94
C LYS A 37 -2.34 0.81 14.61
N LEU A 38 -3.53 1.33 14.29
CA LEU A 38 -4.78 0.81 14.82
C LEU A 38 -5.12 -0.56 14.26
N SER A 39 -4.88 -0.81 12.98
CA SER A 39 -5.09 -2.13 12.38
C SER A 39 -4.21 -3.20 13.05
N ILE A 40 -2.98 -2.85 13.43
CA ILE A 40 -2.08 -3.75 14.16
C ILE A 40 -2.59 -4.06 15.58
N GLY A 41 -3.17 -3.06 16.26
CA GLY A 41 -3.67 -3.22 17.64
C GLY A 41 -5.00 -3.96 17.77
N ALA A 42 -5.87 -3.85 16.77
CA ALA A 42 -7.24 -4.39 16.84
C ALA A 42 -7.28 -5.93 16.67
N GLU A 43 -6.33 -6.52 15.97
CA GLU A 43 -6.32 -7.95 15.67
C GLU A 43 -5.73 -8.82 16.79
N ASN A 44 -4.87 -8.24 17.62
CA ASN A 44 -4.16 -8.97 18.70
C ASN A 44 -4.94 -9.07 20.03
N SER A 45 -6.21 -8.62 20.08
CA SER A 45 -6.94 -8.59 21.36
C SER A 45 -8.45 -8.68 21.21
N GLN A 46 -8.98 -9.82 21.57
CA GLN A 46 -10.39 -9.96 21.94
C GLN A 46 -10.66 -9.03 23.14
N GLY A 47 -11.46 -8.00 22.96
CA GLY A 47 -11.89 -7.09 24.02
C GLY A 47 -11.27 -5.69 24.02
N LEU A 48 -10.43 -5.32 23.04
CA LEU A 48 -9.64 -4.08 23.08
C LEU A 48 -10.18 -2.92 22.23
N TRP A 49 -11.40 -3.00 21.68
CA TRP A 49 -11.98 -1.92 20.89
C TRP A 49 -11.99 -0.58 21.64
N LEU A 50 -12.24 -0.60 22.95
CA LEU A 50 -12.23 0.61 23.79
C LEU A 50 -10.82 1.19 23.96
N LYS A 51 -9.80 0.36 24.20
CA LYS A 51 -8.40 0.80 24.26
C LYS A 51 -7.92 1.32 22.91
N THR A 52 -8.36 0.71 21.83
CA THR A 52 -8.07 1.15 20.46
C THR A 52 -8.72 2.50 20.18
N LEU A 53 -10.00 2.69 20.53
CA LEU A 53 -10.71 3.97 20.45
C LEU A 53 -10.02 5.06 21.27
N LEU A 54 -9.67 4.79 22.52
CA LEU A 54 -8.98 5.74 23.40
C LEU A 54 -7.60 6.13 22.87
N LYS A 55 -6.82 5.16 22.35
CA LYS A 55 -5.54 5.44 21.69
C LYS A 55 -5.72 6.28 20.43
N THR A 56 -6.75 6.01 19.63
CA THR A 56 -7.08 6.81 18.44
C THR A 56 -7.46 8.24 18.83
N ALA A 57 -8.36 8.38 19.79
CA ALA A 57 -8.78 9.68 20.29
C ALA A 57 -7.59 10.51 20.80
N ALA A 58 -6.62 9.88 21.51
CA ALA A 58 -5.42 10.53 21.98
C ALA A 58 -4.41 10.89 20.87
N GLN A 59 -4.36 10.14 19.79
CA GLN A 59 -3.41 10.36 18.69
C GLN A 59 -3.95 11.31 17.61
N THR A 60 -5.26 11.41 17.45
CA THR A 60 -5.90 12.26 16.45
C THR A 60 -5.53 13.74 16.58
N PRO A 61 -5.57 14.37 17.77
CA PRO A 61 -5.14 15.75 17.94
C PRO A 61 -3.66 15.97 17.58
N ARG A 62 -2.79 15.00 17.95
CA ARG A 62 -1.36 15.03 17.58
C ARG A 62 -1.16 14.95 16.07
N ALA A 63 -1.96 14.13 15.37
CA ALA A 63 -1.91 14.03 13.92
C ALA A 63 -2.34 15.34 13.24
N PHE A 64 -3.39 16.02 13.73
CA PHE A 64 -3.81 17.32 13.23
C PHE A 64 -2.77 18.40 13.49
N PHE A 65 -2.21 18.44 14.69
CA PHE A 65 -1.14 19.39 15.03
C PHE A 65 0.10 19.16 14.14
N SER A 66 0.50 17.91 13.95
CA SER A 66 1.60 17.56 13.05
C SER A 66 1.30 17.96 11.59
N HIS A 67 0.06 17.76 11.13
CA HIS A 67 -0.37 18.20 9.80
C HIS A 67 -0.28 19.73 9.65
N TRP A 68 -0.80 20.46 10.62
CA TRP A 68 -0.72 21.93 10.63
C TRP A 68 0.72 22.43 10.63
N ARG A 69 1.57 21.88 11.49
CA ARG A 69 3.01 22.17 11.54
C ARG A 69 3.70 21.89 10.20
N ASN A 70 3.49 20.71 9.62
CA ASN A 70 4.08 20.36 8.32
C ASN A 70 3.69 21.34 7.22
N LYS A 71 2.43 21.78 7.22
CA LYS A 71 1.94 22.78 6.26
C LYS A 71 2.59 24.15 6.49
N TRP A 72 2.72 24.56 7.75
CA TRP A 72 3.38 25.80 8.12
C TRP A 72 4.86 25.81 7.73
N GLU A 73 5.57 24.72 8.03
CA GLU A 73 6.98 24.54 7.70
C GLU A 73 7.22 24.17 6.21
N ARG A 74 6.18 24.11 5.40
CA ARG A 74 6.21 23.72 3.98
C ARG A 74 6.90 22.37 3.75
N ARG A 75 6.79 21.42 4.68
CA ARG A 75 7.38 20.10 4.59
C ARG A 75 6.72 19.24 3.50
N VAL A 76 7.53 18.45 2.82
CA VAL A 76 7.06 17.43 1.87
C VAL A 76 6.82 16.13 2.65
N VAL A 77 5.57 15.80 2.90
CA VAL A 77 5.19 14.62 3.67
C VAL A 77 4.28 13.70 2.86
N LEU A 78 4.54 12.40 2.93
CA LEU A 78 3.74 11.38 2.26
C LEU A 78 2.99 10.54 3.30
N SER A 79 1.75 10.18 2.99
CA SER A 79 0.91 9.38 3.87
C SER A 79 1.41 7.95 3.97
N ARG A 80 1.56 7.32 2.81
CA ARG A 80 1.98 5.92 2.68
C ARG A 80 2.68 5.71 1.35
N VAL A 81 3.81 5.02 1.40
CA VAL A 81 4.55 4.58 0.21
C VAL A 81 4.74 3.07 0.29
N SER A 82 4.51 2.38 -0.81
CA SER A 82 4.85 0.96 -0.98
C SER A 82 6.02 0.81 -1.94
N ILE A 83 7.13 0.31 -1.43
CA ILE A 83 8.38 0.09 -2.17
C ILE A 83 8.38 -1.34 -2.69
N LEU A 84 8.38 -1.50 -4.01
CA LEU A 84 8.42 -2.80 -4.66
C LEU A 84 9.88 -3.26 -4.77
N VAL A 85 10.21 -4.38 -4.15
CA VAL A 85 11.58 -4.92 -4.14
C VAL A 85 11.76 -6.17 -5.01
N THR A 86 10.67 -6.88 -5.30
CA THR A 86 10.69 -8.09 -6.14
C THR A 86 9.36 -8.32 -6.82
N THR A 87 9.38 -8.90 -8.01
CA THR A 87 8.18 -9.42 -8.69
C THR A 87 8.06 -10.95 -8.57
N ARG A 88 8.99 -11.62 -7.87
CA ARG A 88 8.88 -13.06 -7.57
C ARG A 88 7.80 -13.30 -6.53
N CYS A 89 7.02 -14.36 -6.73
CA CYS A 89 5.93 -14.74 -5.81
C CYS A 89 5.81 -16.27 -5.77
N THR A 90 5.41 -16.79 -4.62
CA THR A 90 5.08 -18.22 -4.43
C THR A 90 3.67 -18.57 -4.88
N LEU A 91 2.82 -17.57 -5.12
CA LEU A 91 1.42 -17.73 -5.51
C LEU A 91 1.18 -17.22 -6.93
N ASN A 92 0.24 -17.85 -7.64
CA ASN A 92 -0.21 -17.50 -8.99
C ASN A 92 -1.67 -17.00 -8.94
N CYS A 93 -1.93 -15.94 -8.17
CA CYS A 93 -3.30 -15.50 -7.90
C CYS A 93 -3.97 -14.86 -9.12
N ASP A 94 -5.16 -15.31 -9.48
CA ASP A 94 -6.04 -14.54 -10.37
C ASP A 94 -6.44 -13.21 -9.68
N LYS A 95 -6.61 -12.16 -10.45
CA LYS A 95 -6.95 -10.82 -9.92
C LYS A 95 -5.95 -10.26 -8.88
N CYS A 96 -4.68 -10.70 -8.94
CA CYS A 96 -3.62 -10.07 -8.16
C CYS A 96 -3.61 -8.56 -8.40
N MET A 97 -3.68 -7.74 -7.32
CA MET A 97 -3.70 -6.28 -7.47
C MET A 97 -2.40 -5.74 -8.08
N ALA A 98 -1.28 -6.41 -7.79
CA ALA A 98 0.03 -6.09 -8.34
C ALA A 98 0.27 -6.71 -9.72
N HIS A 99 -0.69 -7.46 -10.25
CA HIS A 99 -0.60 -8.12 -11.56
C HIS A 99 0.66 -8.97 -11.76
N ILE A 100 1.23 -9.49 -10.67
CA ILE A 100 2.45 -10.31 -10.71
C ILE A 100 2.33 -11.48 -11.69
N PRO A 101 1.25 -12.29 -11.68
CA PRO A 101 1.12 -13.42 -12.62
C PRO A 101 0.97 -12.99 -14.08
N ASP A 102 0.75 -11.71 -14.33
CA ASP A 102 0.62 -11.18 -15.69
C ASP A 102 1.96 -10.69 -16.27
N LEU A 103 3.04 -10.61 -15.47
CA LEU A 103 4.34 -10.16 -15.93
C LEU A 103 5.01 -11.24 -16.81
N ALA A 104 5.72 -10.81 -17.84
CA ALA A 104 6.43 -11.70 -18.74
C ALA A 104 7.64 -12.38 -18.06
N SER A 105 8.23 -11.72 -17.06
CA SER A 105 9.34 -12.25 -16.29
C SER A 105 9.27 -11.72 -14.84
N HIS A 106 9.83 -12.49 -13.91
CA HIS A 106 9.92 -12.14 -12.51
C HIS A 106 11.37 -11.84 -12.13
N ARG A 107 11.59 -10.73 -11.43
CA ARG A 107 12.94 -10.29 -11.06
C ARG A 107 12.96 -9.70 -9.65
N ASP A 108 14.13 -9.76 -9.06
CA ASP A 108 14.49 -8.95 -7.90
C ASP A 108 15.02 -7.60 -8.39
N VAL A 109 14.71 -6.53 -7.68
CA VAL A 109 15.37 -5.23 -7.92
C VAL A 109 16.81 -5.35 -7.40
N PRO A 110 17.85 -5.13 -8.23
CA PRO A 110 19.24 -5.16 -7.76
C PRO A 110 19.44 -4.19 -6.60
N PHE A 111 20.12 -4.62 -5.52
CA PHE A 111 20.21 -3.80 -4.31
C PHE A 111 20.87 -2.44 -4.54
N ASN A 112 21.88 -2.36 -5.42
CA ASN A 112 22.49 -1.09 -5.79
C ASN A 112 21.50 -0.11 -6.44
N GLU A 113 20.59 -0.59 -7.30
CA GLU A 113 19.51 0.24 -7.88
C GLU A 113 18.50 0.65 -6.81
N LEU A 114 18.06 -0.30 -5.99
CA LEU A 114 17.13 -0.03 -4.89
C LEU A 114 17.69 1.01 -3.91
N ASN A 115 18.99 0.91 -3.61
CA ASN A 115 19.68 1.87 -2.73
C ASN A 115 19.64 3.29 -3.31
N LEU A 116 19.98 3.44 -4.60
CA LEU A 116 19.90 4.73 -5.28
C LEU A 116 18.47 5.29 -5.31
N ASP A 117 17.50 4.43 -5.58
CA ASP A 117 16.09 4.80 -5.61
C ASP A 117 15.59 5.29 -4.26
N ILE A 118 15.89 4.55 -3.20
CA ILE A 118 15.48 4.90 -1.83
C ILE A 118 16.15 6.19 -1.38
N GLN A 119 17.44 6.37 -1.66
CA GLN A 119 18.15 7.62 -1.36
C GLN A 119 17.55 8.81 -2.11
N ALA A 120 17.26 8.65 -3.42
CA ALA A 120 16.60 9.67 -4.22
C ALA A 120 15.23 10.05 -3.64
N LEU A 121 14.41 9.07 -3.27
CA LEU A 121 13.11 9.33 -2.64
C LEU A 121 13.26 10.11 -1.33
N PHE A 122 14.14 9.67 -0.44
CA PHE A 122 14.35 10.34 0.85
C PHE A 122 15.05 11.69 0.74
N SER A 123 15.75 11.99 -0.37
CA SER A 123 16.26 13.34 -0.62
C SER A 123 15.13 14.33 -0.93
N CYS A 124 14.03 13.86 -1.52
CA CYS A 124 12.89 14.67 -1.96
C CYS A 124 11.79 14.85 -0.89
N VAL A 125 11.77 14.02 0.16
CA VAL A 125 10.72 14.04 1.18
C VAL A 125 11.30 14.34 2.57
N ASP A 126 10.48 14.95 3.43
CA ASP A 126 10.81 15.20 4.84
C ASP A 126 10.33 14.08 5.75
N GLN A 127 9.23 13.39 5.37
CA GLN A 127 8.65 12.30 6.15
C GLN A 127 7.73 11.44 5.29
N ILE A 128 7.81 10.11 5.48
CA ILE A 128 6.80 9.15 5.04
C ILE A 128 6.18 8.55 6.30
N TYR A 129 4.86 8.66 6.48
CA TYR A 129 4.20 8.20 7.71
C TYR A 129 4.05 6.68 7.79
N ALA A 130 3.89 6.00 6.67
CA ALA A 130 3.88 4.54 6.60
C ALA A 130 4.69 4.07 5.39
N THR A 131 5.75 3.33 5.64
CA THR A 131 6.62 2.75 4.61
C THR A 131 6.38 1.25 4.55
N ILE A 132 5.94 0.75 3.40
CA ILE A 132 5.65 -0.66 3.19
C ILE A 132 6.69 -1.21 2.21
N ILE A 133 7.46 -2.21 2.62
CA ILE A 133 8.27 -2.99 1.69
C ILE A 133 7.41 -4.15 1.20
N THR A 134 7.27 -4.27 -0.11
CA THR A 134 6.36 -5.22 -0.75
C THR A 134 6.96 -5.80 -2.02
N GLY A 135 6.25 -6.75 -2.62
CA GLY A 135 6.65 -7.36 -3.88
C GLY A 135 5.55 -8.28 -4.37
N GLY A 136 5.93 -9.30 -5.12
CA GLY A 136 5.11 -10.51 -5.24
C GLY A 136 5.03 -11.19 -3.88
N GLU A 137 6.18 -11.69 -3.39
CA GLU A 137 6.40 -12.11 -2.00
C GLU A 137 7.72 -11.50 -1.49
N ALA A 138 7.60 -10.59 -0.55
CA ALA A 138 8.74 -9.80 -0.09
C ALA A 138 9.84 -10.64 0.59
N PHE A 139 9.48 -11.74 1.27
CA PHE A 139 10.47 -12.62 1.90
C PHE A 139 11.29 -13.45 0.91
N LEU A 140 10.97 -13.42 -0.38
CA LEU A 140 11.82 -13.98 -1.43
C LEU A 140 12.94 -13.01 -1.86
N TYR A 141 12.88 -11.74 -1.44
CA TYR A 141 13.90 -10.77 -1.82
C TYR A 141 15.18 -10.99 -1.00
N PRO A 142 16.34 -11.31 -1.65
CA PRO A 142 17.54 -11.72 -0.95
C PRO A 142 18.18 -10.62 -0.10
N ASP A 143 17.98 -9.36 -0.46
CA ASP A 143 18.53 -8.18 0.24
C ASP A 143 17.48 -7.44 1.07
N LEU A 144 16.42 -8.14 1.53
CA LEU A 144 15.35 -7.52 2.32
C LEU A 144 15.85 -6.92 3.63
N ASP A 145 16.80 -7.57 4.28
CA ASP A 145 17.44 -7.07 5.49
C ASP A 145 18.16 -5.74 5.26
N LYS A 146 18.85 -5.59 4.14
CA LYS A 146 19.51 -4.33 3.75
C LYS A 146 18.47 -3.24 3.41
N ALA A 147 17.40 -3.59 2.69
CA ALA A 147 16.34 -2.65 2.37
C ALA A 147 15.62 -2.09 3.61
N LEU A 148 15.40 -2.94 4.63
CA LEU A 148 14.84 -2.55 5.93
C LEU A 148 15.74 -1.54 6.65
N ARG A 149 17.04 -1.85 6.76
CA ARG A 149 18.02 -0.96 7.40
C ARG A 149 18.14 0.37 6.67
N LEU A 150 18.22 0.35 5.33
CA LEU A 150 18.29 1.55 4.52
C LEU A 150 17.09 2.50 4.74
N CYS A 151 15.87 1.93 4.82
CA CYS A 151 14.69 2.73 5.15
C CYS A 151 14.77 3.32 6.56
N ALA A 152 15.19 2.54 7.55
CA ALA A 152 15.27 2.99 8.95
C ALA A 152 16.35 4.06 9.15
N GLU A 153 17.52 3.89 8.55
CA GLU A 153 18.67 4.81 8.62
C GLU A 153 18.36 6.19 8.04
N SER A 154 17.41 6.28 7.10
CA SER A 154 16.95 7.57 6.56
C SER A 154 16.41 8.52 7.63
N GLY A 155 15.92 8.00 8.76
CA GLY A 155 15.22 8.76 9.80
C GLY A 155 13.88 9.37 9.34
N LYS A 156 13.52 9.18 8.07
CA LYS A 156 12.33 9.76 7.43
C LYS A 156 11.23 8.72 7.14
N ALA A 157 11.55 7.42 7.20
CA ALA A 157 10.58 6.34 7.06
C ALA A 157 9.87 6.08 8.39
N GLY A 158 8.61 6.46 8.48
CA GLY A 158 7.74 6.08 9.61
C GLY A 158 7.13 4.70 9.40
N ASP A 159 6.66 4.07 10.46
CA ASP A 159 5.88 2.82 10.50
C ASP A 159 6.29 1.81 9.42
N ILE A 160 7.55 1.36 9.47
CA ILE A 160 8.11 0.43 8.49
C ILE A 160 7.43 -0.92 8.63
N SER A 161 6.97 -1.49 7.53
CA SER A 161 6.35 -2.81 7.52
C SER A 161 6.70 -3.60 6.26
N VAL A 162 6.80 -4.92 6.40
CA VAL A 162 6.91 -5.86 5.27
C VAL A 162 5.55 -6.48 5.03
N GLN A 163 5.10 -6.46 3.78
CA GLN A 163 3.89 -7.17 3.39
C GLN A 163 4.23 -8.52 2.77
N THR A 164 3.66 -9.60 3.32
CA THR A 164 3.87 -10.98 2.87
C THR A 164 2.55 -11.70 2.63
N ASN A 165 2.57 -12.67 1.74
CA ASN A 165 1.47 -13.61 1.55
C ASN A 165 1.48 -14.74 2.61
N GLY A 166 2.51 -14.81 3.46
CA GLY A 166 2.61 -15.74 4.58
C GLY A 166 3.00 -17.18 4.20
N THR A 167 3.52 -17.40 3.01
CA THR A 167 3.96 -18.74 2.53
C THR A 167 5.47 -18.97 2.69
N VAL A 168 6.22 -17.94 3.07
CA VAL A 168 7.68 -17.98 3.22
C VAL A 168 8.05 -17.65 4.65
N ILE A 169 8.90 -18.47 5.24
CA ILE A 169 9.51 -18.20 6.55
C ILE A 169 10.79 -17.36 6.32
N PRO A 170 10.90 -16.17 6.93
CA PRO A 170 12.10 -15.34 6.79
C PRO A 170 13.31 -15.98 7.48
N ASP A 171 14.50 -15.78 6.92
CA ASP A 171 15.75 -16.25 7.51
C ASP A 171 16.18 -15.40 8.73
N ALA A 172 17.23 -15.86 9.43
CA ALA A 172 17.74 -15.20 10.62
C ALA A 172 18.21 -13.75 10.38
N ARG A 173 18.73 -13.43 9.16
CA ARG A 173 19.18 -12.08 8.80
C ARG A 173 18.00 -11.13 8.69
N ILE A 174 16.91 -11.58 8.06
CA ILE A 174 15.67 -10.81 7.92
C ILE A 174 15.02 -10.61 9.29
N LEU A 175 14.96 -11.65 10.13
CA LEU A 175 14.43 -11.54 11.50
C LEU A 175 15.24 -10.54 12.35
N ALA A 176 16.56 -10.57 12.24
CA ALA A 176 17.43 -9.59 12.92
C ALA A 176 17.12 -8.16 12.45
N ALA A 177 17.04 -7.93 11.13
CA ALA A 177 16.74 -6.62 10.59
C ALA A 177 15.35 -6.10 10.98
N LEU A 178 14.33 -6.96 11.01
CA LEU A 178 12.97 -6.60 11.47
C LEU A 178 12.98 -6.12 12.93
N ARG A 179 13.77 -6.77 13.82
CA ARG A 179 13.92 -6.34 15.22
C ARG A 179 14.68 -5.02 15.33
N GLU A 180 15.83 -4.92 14.69
CA GLU A 180 16.71 -3.74 14.71
C GLU A 180 15.98 -2.49 14.23
N THR A 181 15.23 -2.61 13.14
CA THR A 181 14.49 -1.51 12.54
C THR A 181 13.13 -1.27 13.18
N LYS A 182 12.71 -2.12 14.13
CA LYS A 182 11.36 -2.12 14.74
C LYS A 182 10.26 -2.22 13.69
N ALA A 183 10.53 -2.86 12.57
CA ALA A 183 9.56 -3.06 11.51
C ALA A 183 8.53 -4.12 11.90
N SER A 184 7.32 -3.99 11.38
CA SER A 184 6.24 -4.95 11.55
C SER A 184 6.03 -5.81 10.32
N VAL A 185 5.36 -6.96 10.48
CA VAL A 185 5.00 -7.85 9.38
C VAL A 185 3.49 -7.84 9.18
N LYS A 186 3.05 -7.58 7.95
CA LYS A 186 1.64 -7.63 7.55
C LYS A 186 1.41 -8.88 6.72
N ILE A 187 0.85 -9.90 7.35
CA ILE A 187 0.55 -11.18 6.73
C ILE A 187 -0.85 -11.08 6.12
N SER A 188 -0.97 -11.26 4.81
CA SER A 188 -2.27 -11.39 4.15
C SER A 188 -2.93 -12.69 4.59
N LYS A 189 -4.23 -12.68 4.91
CA LYS A 189 -4.95 -13.88 5.33
C LYS A 189 -5.62 -14.52 4.12
N TYR A 190 -5.29 -15.77 3.83
CA TYR A 190 -5.85 -16.59 2.76
C TYR A 190 -6.42 -17.89 3.31
N SER A 191 -6.82 -18.82 2.43
CA SER A 191 -7.25 -20.15 2.86
C SER A 191 -6.08 -20.92 3.50
N PRO A 192 -6.35 -21.78 4.52
CA PRO A 192 -5.28 -22.58 5.14
C PRO A 192 -4.49 -23.44 4.15
N SER A 193 -5.12 -23.89 3.06
CA SER A 193 -4.45 -24.65 2.01
C SER A 193 -3.36 -23.88 1.26
N LEU A 194 -3.47 -22.55 1.21
CA LEU A 194 -2.46 -21.68 0.61
C LEU A 194 -1.37 -21.23 1.60
N GLN A 195 -1.64 -21.38 2.89
CA GLN A 195 -0.76 -20.92 3.96
C GLN A 195 -0.56 -22.00 5.03
N PRO A 196 -0.04 -23.20 4.66
CA PRO A 196 0.06 -24.32 5.60
C PRO A 196 0.95 -23.98 6.80
N ASP A 197 1.99 -23.18 6.62
CA ASP A 197 2.98 -22.85 7.65
C ASP A 197 2.76 -21.47 8.32
N VAL A 198 1.63 -20.83 8.11
CA VAL A 198 1.37 -19.47 8.62
C VAL A 198 1.38 -19.40 10.14
N ASP A 199 0.98 -20.46 10.84
CA ASP A 199 1.00 -20.49 12.30
C ASP A 199 2.43 -20.61 12.83
N ASN A 200 3.30 -21.36 12.16
CA ASN A 200 4.73 -21.39 12.42
C ASN A 200 5.38 -20.02 12.19
N LEU A 201 5.05 -19.34 11.08
CA LEU A 201 5.51 -17.96 10.84
C LEU A 201 5.12 -17.02 12.00
N LYS A 202 3.88 -17.09 12.47
CA LYS A 202 3.41 -16.27 13.61
C LYS A 202 4.16 -16.59 14.90
N LEU A 203 4.44 -17.86 15.14
CA LEU A 203 5.21 -18.30 16.32
C LEU A 203 6.62 -17.71 16.27
N ILE A 204 7.32 -17.86 15.14
CA ILE A 204 8.67 -17.32 14.94
C ILE A 204 8.69 -15.80 15.14
N LEU A 205 7.73 -15.07 14.55
CA LEU A 205 7.64 -13.61 14.72
C LEU A 205 7.42 -13.22 16.19
N LYS A 206 6.55 -13.95 16.91
CA LYS A 206 6.27 -13.73 18.33
C LYS A 206 7.51 -13.99 19.19
N GLU A 207 8.20 -15.11 19.00
CA GLU A 207 9.44 -15.47 19.72
C GLU A 207 10.55 -14.44 19.49
N ASN A 208 10.59 -13.83 18.31
CA ASN A 208 11.53 -12.77 17.99
C ASN A 208 11.05 -11.36 18.39
N ASN A 209 9.92 -11.22 19.09
CA ASN A 209 9.31 -9.93 19.47
C ASN A 209 9.05 -9.00 18.27
N ILE A 210 8.73 -9.56 17.11
CA ILE A 210 8.39 -8.81 15.90
C ILE A 210 6.88 -8.60 15.86
N PRO A 211 6.40 -7.34 15.83
CA PRO A 211 4.98 -7.07 15.71
C PRO A 211 4.44 -7.55 14.35
N TYR A 212 3.29 -8.20 14.35
CA TYR A 212 2.65 -8.63 13.12
C TYR A 212 1.13 -8.45 13.15
N THR A 213 0.53 -8.44 11.96
CA THR A 213 -0.90 -8.58 11.74
C THR A 213 -1.14 -9.75 10.79
N HIS A 214 -2.21 -10.49 10.99
CA HIS A 214 -2.68 -11.51 10.06
C HIS A 214 -4.11 -11.19 9.69
N ALA A 215 -4.25 -10.27 8.75
CA ALA A 215 -5.53 -9.76 8.32
C ALA A 215 -5.59 -9.64 6.81
N SER A 216 -6.71 -10.01 6.29
CA SER A 216 -7.28 -9.44 5.07
C SER A 216 -8.79 -9.55 5.20
N GLY A 217 -9.52 -8.77 4.43
CA GLY A 217 -10.93 -9.08 4.24
C GLY A 217 -11.05 -10.50 3.68
N ALA A 218 -12.13 -11.20 4.03
CA ALA A 218 -12.45 -12.53 3.47
C ALA A 218 -12.63 -12.51 1.94
N PHE A 219 -12.47 -11.37 1.30
CA PHE A 219 -12.65 -11.16 -0.13
C PHE A 219 -11.72 -10.06 -0.65
N TRP A 220 -11.35 -10.18 -1.91
CA TRP A 220 -10.78 -9.10 -2.70
C TRP A 220 -11.87 -8.34 -3.45
N ARG A 221 -11.50 -7.22 -4.06
CA ARG A 221 -12.36 -6.51 -5.00
C ARG A 221 -11.84 -6.70 -6.40
N ASP A 222 -12.72 -7.09 -7.32
CA ASP A 222 -12.37 -7.15 -8.73
C ASP A 222 -12.19 -5.73 -9.28
N THR A 223 -10.96 -5.42 -9.66
CA THR A 223 -10.60 -4.14 -10.29
C THR A 223 -10.66 -4.16 -11.81
N GLY A 224 -11.20 -5.23 -12.40
CA GLY A 224 -11.32 -5.45 -13.83
C GLY A 224 -10.12 -6.17 -14.45
N ARG A 225 -10.24 -6.47 -15.72
CA ARG A 225 -9.17 -7.09 -16.52
C ARG A 225 -8.22 -6.03 -17.06
N LEU A 226 -6.96 -6.41 -17.22
CA LEU A 226 -5.95 -5.55 -17.83
C LEU A 226 -6.31 -5.17 -19.27
N GLY A 227 -6.05 -3.91 -19.64
CA GLY A 227 -6.18 -3.44 -21.01
C GLY A 227 -7.62 -3.32 -21.54
N GLN A 228 -8.65 -3.66 -20.76
CA GLN A 228 -10.03 -3.52 -21.17
C GLN A 228 -10.63 -2.21 -20.70
N PRO A 229 -11.07 -1.31 -21.62
CA PRO A 229 -11.72 -0.08 -21.26
C PRO A 229 -12.98 -0.31 -20.42
N GLN A 230 -13.15 0.48 -19.39
CA GLN A 230 -14.29 0.38 -18.47
C GLN A 230 -15.34 1.47 -18.75
N ARG A 231 -16.61 1.08 -18.77
CA ARG A 231 -17.74 2.03 -18.93
C ARG A 231 -17.90 2.90 -17.67
N GLY A 232 -18.51 4.06 -17.85
CA GLY A 232 -18.81 5.01 -16.80
C GLY A 232 -17.64 5.95 -16.44
N SER A 233 -17.86 6.83 -15.48
CA SER A 233 -16.93 7.93 -15.17
C SER A 233 -15.73 7.46 -14.37
N ALA A 234 -14.53 7.55 -14.97
CA ALA A 234 -13.24 7.32 -14.31
C ALA A 234 -13.06 8.24 -13.08
N LYS A 235 -13.48 9.51 -13.20
CA LYS A 235 -13.42 10.50 -12.12
C LYS A 235 -14.29 10.12 -10.91
N GLN A 236 -15.49 9.59 -11.15
CA GLN A 236 -16.35 9.11 -10.07
C GLN A 236 -15.73 7.90 -9.37
N ARG A 237 -15.22 6.92 -10.13
CA ARG A 237 -14.53 5.76 -9.55
C ARG A 237 -13.32 6.18 -8.72
N PHE A 238 -12.47 7.04 -9.25
CA PHE A 238 -11.29 7.52 -8.54
C PHE A 238 -11.64 8.22 -7.24
N SER A 239 -12.71 9.02 -7.19
CA SER A 239 -13.09 9.80 -6.00
C SER A 239 -13.38 8.95 -4.75
N VAL A 240 -13.68 7.66 -4.93
CA VAL A 240 -13.96 6.69 -3.85
C VAL A 240 -13.03 5.46 -3.88
N CYS A 241 -11.96 5.51 -4.67
CA CYS A 241 -10.98 4.45 -4.78
C CYS A 241 -9.96 4.53 -3.64
N ILE A 242 -9.76 3.45 -2.89
CA ILE A 242 -8.84 3.44 -1.75
C ILE A 242 -7.37 3.34 -2.16
N THR A 243 -7.06 2.90 -3.37
CA THR A 243 -5.67 2.76 -3.83
C THR A 243 -4.92 4.09 -3.89
N GLN A 244 -5.63 5.21 -4.03
CA GLN A 244 -5.03 6.55 -3.98
C GLN A 244 -4.42 6.93 -2.61
N LEU A 245 -4.65 6.12 -1.57
CA LEU A 245 -4.10 6.33 -0.23
C LEU A 245 -2.70 5.72 -0.05
N CYS A 246 -2.18 5.01 -1.05
CA CYS A 246 -0.86 4.41 -1.02
C CYS A 246 -0.15 4.68 -2.35
N LEU A 247 0.99 5.33 -2.28
CA LEU A 247 1.80 5.67 -3.46
C LEU A 247 2.81 4.54 -3.72
N PRO A 248 2.67 3.78 -4.81
CA PRO A 248 3.68 2.79 -5.18
C PRO A 248 4.96 3.45 -5.64
N TYR A 249 6.08 2.87 -5.23
CA TYR A 249 7.41 3.27 -5.64
C TYR A 249 8.15 2.09 -6.25
N THR A 250 8.51 2.19 -7.50
CA THR A 250 9.20 1.15 -8.27
C THR A 250 10.06 1.79 -9.34
N SER A 251 11.25 1.24 -9.58
CA SER A 251 12.18 1.69 -10.63
C SER A 251 12.45 3.21 -10.60
N GLY A 252 12.58 3.80 -9.41
CA GLY A 252 12.79 5.25 -9.23
C GLY A 252 11.56 6.12 -9.47
N GLN A 253 10.39 5.52 -9.69
CA GLN A 253 9.16 6.24 -10.02
C GLN A 253 8.14 6.15 -8.88
N LEU A 254 7.65 7.30 -8.42
CA LEU A 254 6.57 7.42 -7.44
C LEU A 254 5.24 7.61 -8.18
N HIS A 255 4.37 6.62 -8.13
CA HIS A 255 3.10 6.61 -8.84
C HIS A 255 1.93 7.01 -7.93
N LEU A 256 0.88 7.61 -8.52
CA LEU A 256 -0.38 7.87 -7.80
C LEU A 256 -1.25 6.60 -7.67
N CYS A 257 -1.04 5.61 -8.53
CA CYS A 257 -1.80 4.35 -8.53
C CYS A 257 -0.92 3.18 -8.95
N ALA A 258 -0.97 2.07 -8.20
CA ALA A 258 -0.23 0.85 -8.52
C ALA A 258 -0.58 0.30 -9.92
N LYS A 259 -1.85 0.38 -10.32
CA LYS A 259 -2.27 -0.10 -11.65
C LYS A 259 -1.59 0.66 -12.79
N THR A 260 -1.29 1.96 -12.62
CA THR A 260 -0.53 2.73 -13.61
C THR A 260 0.87 2.12 -13.78
N ALA A 261 1.59 1.89 -12.68
CA ALA A 261 2.93 1.31 -12.71
C ALA A 261 2.96 -0.04 -13.46
N PHE A 262 2.07 -0.95 -13.10
CA PHE A 262 2.03 -2.28 -13.71
C PHE A 262 1.56 -2.29 -15.17
N LEU A 263 0.62 -1.43 -15.54
CA LEU A 263 0.18 -1.31 -16.94
C LEU A 263 1.28 -0.72 -17.82
N MET A 264 2.07 0.23 -17.30
CA MET A 264 3.24 0.77 -17.99
C MET A 264 4.31 -0.30 -18.20
N GLU A 265 4.66 -1.06 -17.16
CA GLU A 265 5.65 -2.13 -17.23
C GLU A 265 5.28 -3.19 -18.29
N LYS A 266 3.99 -3.41 -18.50
CA LYS A 266 3.46 -4.30 -19.55
C LYS A 266 3.38 -3.67 -20.94
N GLY A 267 3.70 -2.40 -21.08
CA GLY A 267 3.51 -1.68 -22.35
C GLY A 267 2.03 -1.48 -22.75
N LEU A 268 1.09 -1.67 -21.82
CA LEU A 268 -0.36 -1.50 -22.07
C LEU A 268 -0.86 -0.10 -21.82
N LEU A 269 -0.02 0.77 -21.28
CA LEU A 269 -0.36 2.17 -21.00
C LEU A 269 0.81 3.08 -21.39
N SER A 270 0.50 4.08 -22.19
CA SER A 270 1.40 5.17 -22.58
C SER A 270 0.72 6.52 -22.33
N GLY A 271 1.46 7.63 -22.43
CA GLY A 271 0.90 8.97 -22.25
C GLY A 271 0.42 9.23 -20.82
N CYS A 272 1.12 8.66 -19.83
CA CYS A 272 0.75 8.77 -18.42
C CYS A 272 1.88 9.39 -17.56
N GLU A 273 2.75 10.20 -18.19
CA GLU A 273 3.92 10.83 -17.55
C GLU A 273 3.52 11.76 -16.40
N GLU A 274 2.29 12.25 -16.41
CA GLU A 274 1.75 13.04 -15.31
C GLU A 274 1.19 12.23 -14.14
N ASP A 275 1.10 10.89 -14.26
CA ASP A 275 0.54 10.01 -13.25
C ASP A 275 1.62 9.49 -12.28
N TYR A 276 2.88 9.83 -12.54
CA TYR A 276 4.01 9.48 -11.69
C TYR A 276 5.07 10.60 -11.67
N ILE A 277 6.01 10.48 -10.77
CA ILE A 277 7.20 11.34 -10.66
C ILE A 277 8.42 10.44 -10.75
N ASP A 278 9.25 10.65 -11.77
CA ASP A 278 10.60 10.07 -11.79
C ASP A 278 11.48 10.83 -10.79
N VAL A 279 11.80 10.15 -9.68
CA VAL A 279 12.49 10.77 -8.55
C VAL A 279 14.00 10.87 -8.82
N ARG A 280 14.56 9.98 -9.65
CA ARG A 280 15.98 9.98 -10.00
C ARG A 280 16.40 11.24 -10.77
N THR A 281 15.48 11.75 -11.60
CA THR A 281 15.74 12.88 -12.50
C THR A 281 15.10 14.19 -12.03
N THR A 282 14.38 14.17 -10.90
CA THR A 282 13.63 15.32 -10.41
C THR A 282 14.33 15.92 -9.19
N SER A 283 14.67 17.21 -9.24
CA SER A 283 15.22 17.93 -8.08
C SER A 283 14.19 18.04 -6.95
N PRO A 284 14.62 18.20 -5.68
CA PRO A 284 13.68 18.32 -4.53
C PRO A 284 12.66 19.45 -4.69
N ASP A 285 13.03 20.59 -5.26
CA ASP A 285 12.10 21.70 -5.47
C ASP A 285 11.07 21.38 -6.57
N ALA A 286 11.52 20.80 -7.69
CA ALA A 286 10.64 20.34 -8.76
C ALA A 286 9.73 19.18 -8.28
N PHE A 287 10.23 18.32 -7.40
CA PHE A 287 9.46 17.22 -6.82
C PHE A 287 8.26 17.74 -6.02
N ARG A 288 8.45 18.77 -5.19
CA ARG A 288 7.35 19.37 -4.41
C ARG A 288 6.21 19.86 -5.31
N GLU A 289 6.54 20.56 -6.38
CA GLU A 289 5.53 21.07 -7.30
C GLU A 289 4.85 19.94 -8.09
N LYS A 290 5.62 18.98 -8.60
CA LYS A 290 5.08 17.79 -9.28
C LYS A 290 4.18 16.98 -8.36
N LEU A 291 4.59 16.77 -7.10
CA LEU A 291 3.79 16.06 -6.10
C LEU A 291 2.47 16.79 -5.83
N ARG A 292 2.50 18.12 -5.68
CA ARG A 292 1.29 18.93 -5.49
C ARG A 292 0.32 18.75 -6.66
N LYS A 293 0.82 18.81 -7.90
CA LYS A 293 0.01 18.61 -9.12
C LYS A 293 -0.54 17.17 -9.17
N MET A 294 0.29 16.17 -8.94
CA MET A 294 -0.10 14.77 -8.95
C MET A 294 -1.19 14.48 -7.90
N LEU A 295 -1.01 14.95 -6.67
CA LEU A 295 -2.01 14.76 -5.60
C LEU A 295 -3.32 15.56 -5.82
N ALA A 296 -3.30 16.62 -6.61
CA ALA A 296 -4.49 17.37 -6.98
C ALA A 296 -5.33 16.66 -8.08
N LYS A 297 -4.78 15.66 -8.76
CA LYS A 297 -5.49 14.93 -9.81
C LYS A 297 -6.76 14.27 -9.28
N ARG A 298 -7.77 14.24 -10.12
CA ARG A 298 -9.07 13.64 -9.83
C ARG A 298 -9.33 12.34 -10.59
N THR A 299 -8.33 11.89 -11.32
CA THR A 299 -8.27 10.63 -12.06
C THR A 299 -6.84 10.40 -12.52
N VAL A 300 -6.49 9.17 -12.86
CA VAL A 300 -5.26 8.77 -13.54
C VAL A 300 -5.61 8.00 -14.81
N THR A 301 -4.70 7.89 -15.75
CA THR A 301 -4.91 7.24 -17.05
C THR A 301 -5.39 5.80 -16.88
N ALA A 302 -4.82 5.06 -15.92
CA ALA A 302 -5.23 3.69 -15.61
C ALA A 302 -6.70 3.55 -15.16
N CYS A 303 -7.36 4.62 -14.70
CA CYS A 303 -8.78 4.55 -14.32
C CYS A 303 -9.71 4.25 -15.50
N SER A 304 -9.30 4.51 -16.73
CA SER A 304 -10.05 4.15 -17.92
C SER A 304 -10.13 2.63 -18.13
N TYR A 305 -9.21 1.87 -17.54
CA TYR A 305 -9.09 0.41 -17.65
C TYR A 305 -9.35 -0.29 -16.32
N CYS A 306 -9.94 0.39 -15.34
CA CYS A 306 -10.06 -0.13 -13.99
C CYS A 306 -11.47 0.11 -13.43
N LEU A 307 -12.05 -0.90 -12.78
CA LEU A 307 -13.29 -0.77 -12.02
C LEU A 307 -13.10 0.03 -10.71
N GLY A 308 -11.84 0.28 -10.33
CA GLY A 308 -11.46 0.88 -9.06
C GLY A 308 -11.52 -0.12 -7.90
N ASP A 309 -10.84 0.16 -6.82
CA ASP A 309 -11.00 -0.52 -5.53
C ASP A 309 -11.93 0.34 -4.65
N THR A 310 -13.24 0.11 -4.81
CA THR A 310 -14.28 0.94 -4.22
C THR A 310 -15.31 0.07 -3.50
N TYR A 311 -16.17 0.68 -2.71
CA TYR A 311 -17.29 -0.04 -2.08
C TYR A 311 -18.27 -0.67 -3.10
N LYS A 312 -18.25 -0.20 -4.37
CA LYS A 312 -19.09 -0.72 -5.47
C LYS A 312 -18.43 -1.86 -6.24
N SER A 313 -17.11 -2.03 -6.10
CA SER A 313 -16.39 -3.05 -6.85
C SER A 313 -16.84 -4.44 -6.44
N PRO A 314 -17.00 -5.38 -7.39
CA PRO A 314 -17.43 -6.74 -7.10
C PRO A 314 -16.48 -7.40 -6.08
N LYS A 315 -17.08 -8.06 -5.08
CA LYS A 315 -16.33 -8.88 -4.12
C LYS A 315 -16.04 -10.24 -4.75
N ILE A 316 -14.82 -10.67 -4.64
CA ILE A 316 -14.33 -11.97 -5.14
C ILE A 316 -13.57 -12.69 -4.02
N PRO A 317 -13.48 -14.03 -4.03
CA PRO A 317 -12.63 -14.74 -3.09
C PRO A 317 -11.17 -14.26 -3.20
N ALA A 318 -10.48 -14.16 -2.06
CA ALA A 318 -9.09 -13.73 -2.02
C ALA A 318 -8.15 -14.87 -2.52
N ALA A 319 -7.12 -14.48 -3.25
CA ALA A 319 -6.01 -15.36 -3.66
C ALA A 319 -6.44 -16.64 -4.40
N VAL A 320 -7.50 -16.58 -5.20
CA VAL A 320 -7.83 -17.70 -6.11
C VAL A 320 -6.65 -17.93 -7.05
N GLN A 321 -6.13 -19.17 -7.07
CA GLN A 321 -5.00 -19.50 -7.92
C GLN A 321 -5.48 -19.72 -9.35
N ARG A 322 -4.67 -19.31 -10.33
CA ARG A 322 -4.88 -19.65 -11.74
C ARG A 322 -4.58 -21.13 -11.93
N GLU A 323 -5.33 -21.75 -12.79
CA GLU A 323 -4.97 -23.08 -13.28
C GLU A 323 -3.61 -23.04 -14.00
N PRO A 324 -2.80 -24.09 -13.88
CA PRO A 324 -1.49 -24.18 -14.51
C PRO A 324 -1.54 -23.99 -16.02
#